data_e4320a329bd0b03de138afef238e8f53
#
_entry.id   e4320a329bd0b03de138afef238e8f53
#
_cell.length_a   1.000
_cell.length_b   1.000
_cell.length_c   1.000
_cell.angle_alpha   90.00
_cell.angle_beta   90.00
_cell.angle_gamma   90.00
#
_symmetry.space_group_name_H-M   'P 1'
#
loop_
_entity.id
_entity.type
_entity.pdbx_description
1 polymer ?
#
loop_
_entity_poly.entity_id
_entity_poly.type
_entity_poly.pdbx_seq_one_letter_code
_entity_poly.pdbx_strand_id
1 'polypeptide(L)'
;MSTAFLFPGQGSQFVGMGRDLYDREPVARALFDEADALLGIPLSQLCFEGPEAALTDTAVQQPALFTTSLAAWAVLQQRGKANPTWVAGHSLGEFSALAAAEAMSFADGLALVRRRGELMKLAGERSPGGMAAVLGLDAAPVAELCARAAAETGQYVGVANDNCPGQIVISGHNDALPRAIELI
;
A
#
# COMPACT_ATOMS: atom_id res chain seq x y z
N MET A 1 -7.82 -14.27 24.70
CA MET A 1 -7.35 -14.56 23.32
C MET A 1 -6.53 -13.36 22.87
N SER A 2 -5.38 -13.58 22.25
CA SER A 2 -4.62 -12.50 21.62
C SER A 2 -5.23 -12.19 20.26
N THR A 3 -5.43 -10.91 19.95
CA THR A 3 -5.98 -10.44 18.66
C THR A 3 -4.93 -9.62 17.95
N ALA A 4 -4.76 -9.83 16.66
CA ALA A 4 -3.93 -9.00 15.78
C ALA A 4 -4.82 -8.32 14.74
N PHE A 5 -4.55 -7.04 14.47
CA PHE A 5 -5.14 -6.33 13.33
C PHE A 5 -4.09 -6.12 12.24
N LEU A 6 -4.50 -6.46 11.03
CA LEU A 6 -3.64 -6.37 9.85
C LEU A 6 -4.19 -5.30 8.91
N PHE A 7 -3.32 -4.37 8.53
CA PHE A 7 -3.65 -3.28 7.62
C PHE A 7 -3.17 -3.58 6.21
N PRO A 8 -4.06 -3.45 5.19
CA PRO A 8 -3.72 -3.78 3.82
C PRO A 8 -2.74 -2.76 3.21
N GLY A 9 -2.00 -3.23 2.22
CA GLY A 9 -1.12 -2.42 1.40
C GLY A 9 -1.72 -2.04 0.05
N GLN A 10 -0.85 -1.47 -0.80
CA GLN A 10 -1.16 -1.09 -2.17
C GLN A 10 -1.72 -2.27 -2.98
N GLY A 11 -2.76 -2.01 -3.80
CA GLY A 11 -3.49 -3.04 -4.54
C GLY A 11 -4.83 -3.43 -3.92
N SER A 12 -5.12 -3.00 -2.68
CA SER A 12 -6.38 -3.28 -1.99
C SER A 12 -7.46 -2.22 -2.20
N GLN A 13 -7.17 -1.13 -2.92
CA GLN A 13 -8.12 -0.07 -3.20
C GLN A 13 -9.17 -0.51 -4.23
N PHE A 14 -10.36 0.03 -4.10
CA PHE A 14 -11.45 -0.10 -5.08
C PHE A 14 -12.39 1.10 -4.97
N VAL A 15 -13.02 1.46 -6.06
CA VAL A 15 -14.02 2.53 -6.08
C VAL A 15 -15.23 2.10 -5.24
N GLY A 16 -15.63 2.96 -4.30
CA GLY A 16 -16.67 2.69 -3.30
C GLY A 16 -16.12 2.39 -1.90
N MET A 17 -14.81 2.17 -1.75
CA MET A 17 -14.22 1.86 -0.44
C MET A 17 -14.46 2.97 0.58
N GLY A 18 -14.93 2.60 1.77
CA GLY A 18 -15.16 3.52 2.90
C GLY A 18 -16.44 4.34 2.81
N ARG A 19 -17.21 4.29 1.70
CA ARG A 19 -18.44 5.08 1.52
C ARG A 19 -19.49 4.77 2.59
N ASP A 20 -19.72 3.52 2.88
CA ASP A 20 -20.67 3.08 3.89
C ASP A 20 -20.27 3.51 5.32
N LEU A 21 -18.97 3.54 5.62
CA LEU A 21 -18.45 4.10 6.86
C LEU A 21 -18.67 5.60 6.95
N TYR A 22 -18.33 6.32 5.88
CA TYR A 22 -18.55 7.77 5.78
C TYR A 22 -20.00 8.16 6.00
N ASP A 23 -20.93 7.45 5.35
CA ASP A 23 -22.35 7.77 5.40
C ASP A 23 -22.98 7.49 6.77
N ARG A 24 -22.51 6.48 7.50
CA ARG A 24 -23.15 5.98 8.72
C ARG A 24 -22.42 6.32 10.03
N GLU A 25 -21.13 6.60 9.98
CA GLU A 25 -20.29 6.73 11.17
C GLU A 25 -19.63 8.11 11.23
N PRO A 26 -20.05 8.98 12.15
CA PRO A 26 -19.52 10.35 12.25
C PRO A 26 -17.99 10.41 12.42
N VAL A 27 -17.40 9.44 13.13
CA VAL A 27 -15.94 9.38 13.31
C VAL A 27 -15.20 9.06 12.01
N ALA A 28 -15.76 8.20 11.17
CA ALA A 28 -15.19 7.90 9.87
C ALA A 28 -15.31 9.11 8.93
N ARG A 29 -16.47 9.76 8.91
CA ARG A 29 -16.68 10.99 8.15
C ARG A 29 -15.67 12.06 8.51
N ALA A 30 -15.46 12.32 9.80
CA ALA A 30 -14.50 13.31 10.26
C ALA A 30 -13.08 13.06 9.73
N LEU A 31 -12.63 11.79 9.67
CA LEU A 31 -11.31 11.44 9.15
C LEU A 31 -11.20 11.65 7.63
N PHE A 32 -12.24 11.35 6.86
CA PHE A 32 -12.25 11.65 5.43
C PHE A 32 -12.28 13.15 5.15
N ASP A 33 -13.09 13.91 5.88
CA ASP A 33 -13.18 15.38 5.75
C ASP A 33 -11.84 16.04 6.14
N GLU A 34 -11.20 15.55 7.20
CA GLU A 34 -9.86 15.98 7.61
C GLU A 34 -8.81 15.66 6.53
N ALA A 35 -8.87 14.46 5.93
CA ALA A 35 -7.96 14.08 4.85
C ALA A 35 -8.12 15.00 3.63
N ASP A 36 -9.35 15.29 3.21
CA ASP A 36 -9.64 16.22 2.11
C ASP A 36 -9.07 17.61 2.39
N ALA A 37 -9.26 18.10 3.62
CA ALA A 37 -8.77 19.41 4.03
C ALA A 37 -7.23 19.48 4.06
N LEU A 38 -6.57 18.47 4.63
CA LEU A 38 -5.11 18.42 4.76
C LEU A 38 -4.40 18.23 3.42
N LEU A 39 -4.98 17.46 2.52
CA LEU A 39 -4.39 17.17 1.20
C LEU A 39 -4.75 18.22 0.14
N GLY A 40 -5.81 19.00 0.36
CA GLY A 40 -6.32 19.97 -0.62
C GLY A 40 -6.85 19.31 -1.90
N ILE A 41 -7.26 18.05 -1.83
CA ILE A 41 -7.90 17.30 -2.93
C ILE A 41 -9.13 16.57 -2.41
N PRO A 42 -10.14 16.27 -3.24
CA PRO A 42 -11.34 15.54 -2.84
C PRO A 42 -11.05 14.02 -2.72
N LEU A 43 -10.21 13.63 -1.75
CA LEU A 43 -9.80 12.24 -1.57
C LEU A 43 -11.02 11.34 -1.29
N SER A 44 -11.95 11.82 -0.48
CA SER A 44 -13.20 11.13 -0.16
C SER A 44 -13.99 10.81 -1.43
N GLN A 45 -14.18 11.80 -2.31
CA GLN A 45 -14.87 11.59 -3.58
C GLN A 45 -14.12 10.61 -4.49
N LEU A 46 -12.79 10.69 -4.56
CA LEU A 46 -11.98 9.73 -5.32
C LEU A 46 -12.14 8.30 -4.80
N CYS A 47 -12.19 8.11 -3.47
CA CYS A 47 -12.45 6.80 -2.87
C CYS A 47 -13.84 6.27 -3.21
N PHE A 48 -14.87 7.13 -3.21
CA PHE A 48 -16.26 6.71 -3.32
C PHE A 48 -16.75 6.59 -4.76
N GLU A 49 -16.29 7.45 -5.64
CA GLU A 49 -16.83 7.63 -7.00
C GLU A 49 -15.77 7.42 -8.08
N GLY A 50 -14.49 7.41 -7.72
CA GLY A 50 -13.39 7.27 -8.67
C GLY A 50 -13.08 8.55 -9.44
N PRO A 51 -12.62 8.46 -10.69
CA PRO A 51 -12.45 7.24 -11.50
C PRO A 51 -11.34 6.32 -10.99
N GLU A 52 -11.41 5.03 -11.30
CA GLU A 52 -10.45 4.01 -10.84
C GLU A 52 -9.01 4.37 -11.21
N ALA A 53 -8.80 4.92 -12.40
CA ALA A 53 -7.47 5.35 -12.85
C ALA A 53 -6.87 6.45 -11.94
N ALA A 54 -7.68 7.37 -11.41
CA ALA A 54 -7.20 8.38 -10.46
C ALA A 54 -6.92 7.78 -9.08
N LEU A 55 -7.74 6.81 -8.64
CA LEU A 55 -7.57 6.11 -7.37
C LEU A 55 -6.34 5.18 -7.39
N THR A 56 -5.91 4.71 -8.55
CA THR A 56 -4.71 3.88 -8.74
C THR A 56 -3.42 4.69 -8.85
N ASP A 57 -3.47 6.00 -9.04
CA ASP A 57 -2.28 6.84 -8.96
C ASP A 57 -1.63 6.72 -7.59
N THR A 58 -0.38 6.33 -7.53
CA THR A 58 0.33 6.01 -6.28
C THR A 58 0.29 7.16 -5.26
N ALA A 59 0.28 8.42 -5.72
CA ALA A 59 0.19 9.59 -4.86
C ALA A 59 -1.21 9.79 -4.25
N VAL A 60 -2.26 9.23 -4.86
CA VAL A 60 -3.64 9.23 -4.36
C VAL A 60 -3.95 7.94 -3.61
N GLN A 61 -3.54 6.81 -4.15
CA GLN A 61 -3.81 5.48 -3.63
C GLN A 61 -3.35 5.30 -2.18
N GLN A 62 -2.15 5.77 -1.85
CA GLN A 62 -1.59 5.58 -0.52
C GLN A 62 -2.36 6.36 0.57
N PRO A 63 -2.63 7.67 0.41
CA PRO A 63 -3.50 8.39 1.35
C PRO A 63 -4.92 7.81 1.41
N ALA A 64 -5.47 7.34 0.30
CA ALA A 64 -6.81 6.75 0.24
C ALA A 64 -6.93 5.48 1.09
N LEU A 65 -5.97 4.54 0.94
CA LEU A 65 -5.91 3.32 1.75
C LEU A 65 -5.64 3.62 3.23
N PHE A 66 -4.74 4.56 3.54
CA PHE A 66 -4.46 4.99 4.89
C PHE A 66 -5.71 5.56 5.59
N THR A 67 -6.39 6.52 4.94
CA THR A 67 -7.61 7.15 5.48
C THR A 67 -8.72 6.13 5.67
N THR A 68 -8.98 5.27 4.68
CA THR A 68 -10.04 4.24 4.77
C THR A 68 -9.74 3.24 5.89
N SER A 69 -8.50 2.82 6.03
CA SER A 69 -8.06 1.89 7.08
C SER A 69 -8.26 2.48 8.48
N LEU A 70 -7.87 3.75 8.67
CA LEU A 70 -8.03 4.42 9.96
C LEU A 70 -9.47 4.81 10.26
N ALA A 71 -10.29 5.11 9.24
CA ALA A 71 -11.73 5.29 9.41
C ALA A 71 -12.39 4.00 9.94
N ALA A 72 -12.07 2.85 9.35
CA ALA A 72 -12.55 1.55 9.85
C ALA A 72 -12.06 1.25 11.27
N TRP A 73 -10.78 1.53 11.54
CA TRP A 73 -10.19 1.39 12.87
C TRP A 73 -10.90 2.24 13.91
N ALA A 74 -11.12 3.53 13.65
CA ALA A 74 -11.80 4.45 14.57
C ALA A 74 -13.23 4.00 14.90
N VAL A 75 -13.97 3.48 13.92
CA VAL A 75 -15.30 2.89 14.14
C VAL A 75 -15.23 1.67 15.05
N LEU A 76 -14.25 0.79 14.85
CA LEU A 76 -14.06 -0.40 15.71
C LEU A 76 -13.72 0.01 17.15
N GLN A 77 -12.87 1.03 17.33
CA GLN A 77 -12.53 1.56 18.65
C GLN A 77 -13.77 2.11 19.37
N GLN A 78 -14.57 2.96 18.71
CA GLN A 78 -15.81 3.50 19.31
C GLN A 78 -16.80 2.41 19.71
N ARG A 79 -16.84 1.29 18.98
CA ARG A 79 -17.70 0.16 19.30
C ARG A 79 -17.12 -0.73 20.41
N GLY A 80 -15.97 -0.38 21.00
CA GLY A 80 -15.29 -1.16 22.05
C GLY A 80 -14.81 -2.53 21.55
N LYS A 81 -14.65 -2.72 20.24
CA LYS A 81 -14.25 -3.99 19.62
C LYS A 81 -12.78 -4.01 19.17
N ALA A 82 -12.10 -2.87 19.25
CA ALA A 82 -10.70 -2.75 18.87
C ALA A 82 -9.80 -2.72 20.12
N ASN A 83 -9.37 -3.88 20.55
CA ASN A 83 -8.35 -4.00 21.59
C ASN A 83 -7.32 -5.08 21.20
N PRO A 84 -6.51 -4.81 20.14
CA PRO A 84 -5.53 -5.78 19.67
C PRO A 84 -4.33 -5.84 20.61
N THR A 85 -3.74 -7.03 20.70
CA THR A 85 -2.42 -7.22 21.30
C THR A 85 -1.32 -6.79 20.33
N TRP A 86 -1.60 -6.92 19.03
CA TRP A 86 -0.66 -6.64 17.95
C TRP A 86 -1.35 -5.92 16.80
N VAL A 87 -0.60 -5.02 16.16
CA VAL A 87 -0.96 -4.42 14.88
C VAL A 87 0.18 -4.63 13.91
N ALA A 88 -0.14 -4.90 12.65
CA ALA A 88 0.85 -5.03 11.59
C ALA A 88 0.25 -4.55 10.27
N GLY A 89 1.10 -4.23 9.30
CA GLY A 89 0.67 -3.79 7.99
C GLY A 89 1.67 -4.15 6.91
N HIS A 90 1.17 -4.41 5.70
CA HIS A 90 2.01 -4.69 4.55
C HIS A 90 2.36 -3.38 3.83
N SER A 91 3.65 -3.06 3.70
CA SER A 91 4.15 -1.88 2.97
C SER A 91 3.48 -0.58 3.47
N LEU A 92 2.56 0.01 2.69
CA LEU A 92 1.75 1.16 3.11
C LEU A 92 0.98 0.89 4.42
N GLY A 93 0.46 -0.31 4.59
CA GLY A 93 -0.30 -0.71 5.79
C GLY A 93 0.48 -0.57 7.08
N GLU A 94 1.82 -0.57 7.04
CA GLU A 94 2.67 -0.32 8.20
C GLU A 94 2.43 1.08 8.79
N PHE A 95 2.24 2.10 7.95
CA PHE A 95 1.88 3.44 8.41
C PHE A 95 0.52 3.46 9.09
N SER A 96 -0.46 2.71 8.57
CA SER A 96 -1.76 2.56 9.21
C SER A 96 -1.64 1.84 10.56
N ALA A 97 -0.80 0.82 10.64
CA ALA A 97 -0.53 0.10 11.88
C ALA A 97 0.14 1.00 12.93
N LEU A 98 1.13 1.83 12.52
CA LEU A 98 1.79 2.80 13.40
C LEU A 98 0.82 3.86 13.93
N ALA A 99 -0.06 4.38 13.09
CA ALA A 99 -1.09 5.33 13.52
C ALA A 99 -2.12 4.66 14.45
N ALA A 100 -2.54 3.42 14.16
CA ALA A 100 -3.42 2.65 15.03
C ALA A 100 -2.79 2.30 16.39
N ALA A 101 -1.46 2.18 16.45
CA ALA A 101 -0.68 2.00 17.67
C ALA A 101 -0.35 3.33 18.39
N GLU A 102 -0.91 4.46 17.92
CA GLU A 102 -0.65 5.80 18.46
C GLU A 102 0.82 6.24 18.41
N ALA A 103 1.63 5.60 17.54
CA ALA A 103 3.04 5.98 17.33
C ALA A 103 3.19 7.23 16.47
N MET A 104 2.13 7.63 15.73
CA MET A 104 2.06 8.88 14.99
C MET A 104 0.60 9.38 14.94
N SER A 105 0.41 10.68 14.72
CA SER A 105 -0.92 11.25 14.48
C SER A 105 -1.47 10.86 13.10
N PHE A 106 -2.78 10.98 12.92
CA PHE A 106 -3.41 10.82 11.60
C PHE A 106 -2.84 11.81 10.59
N ALA A 107 -2.71 13.09 10.96
CA ALA A 107 -2.20 14.13 10.08
C ALA A 107 -0.75 13.87 9.63
N ASP A 108 0.13 13.48 10.56
CA ASP A 108 1.52 13.16 10.22
C ASP A 108 1.61 11.92 9.32
N GLY A 109 0.84 10.87 9.65
CA GLY A 109 0.77 9.66 8.84
C GLY A 109 0.26 9.95 7.43
N LEU A 110 -0.79 10.76 7.30
CA LEU A 110 -1.35 11.16 6.01
C LEU A 110 -0.33 11.93 5.16
N ALA A 111 0.39 12.88 5.76
CA ALA A 111 1.45 13.62 5.08
C ALA A 111 2.60 12.71 4.61
N LEU A 112 3.00 11.76 5.46
CA LEU A 112 4.06 10.78 5.14
C LEU A 112 3.65 9.85 3.99
N VAL A 113 2.45 9.27 4.01
CA VAL A 113 2.01 8.37 2.94
C VAL A 113 1.77 9.12 1.63
N ARG A 114 1.32 10.36 1.68
CA ARG A 114 1.25 11.24 0.50
C ARG A 114 2.64 11.45 -0.10
N ARG A 115 3.60 11.85 0.72
CA ARG A 115 4.97 12.09 0.28
C ARG A 115 5.64 10.82 -0.25
N ARG A 116 5.41 9.69 0.40
CA ARG A 116 5.86 8.38 -0.06
C ARG A 116 5.31 8.05 -1.44
N GLY A 117 4.01 8.22 -1.66
CA GLY A 117 3.36 7.98 -2.96
C GLY A 117 3.95 8.84 -4.08
N GLU A 118 4.16 10.14 -3.82
CA GLU A 118 4.79 11.07 -4.76
C GLU A 118 6.23 10.65 -5.11
N LEU A 119 7.02 10.27 -4.11
CA LEU A 119 8.41 9.84 -4.33
C LEU A 119 8.48 8.51 -5.10
N MET A 120 7.58 7.57 -4.82
CA MET A 120 7.50 6.31 -5.57
C MET A 120 7.12 6.54 -7.02
N LYS A 121 6.16 7.43 -7.29
CA LYS A 121 5.78 7.84 -8.64
C LYS A 121 6.97 8.46 -9.38
N LEU A 122 7.64 9.44 -8.76
CA LEU A 122 8.81 10.09 -9.31
C LEU A 122 9.96 9.11 -9.59
N ALA A 123 10.17 8.13 -8.71
CA ALA A 123 11.18 7.09 -8.89
C ALA A 123 10.87 6.23 -10.13
N GLY A 124 9.60 5.84 -10.32
CA GLY A 124 9.16 5.09 -11.50
C GLY A 124 9.30 5.89 -12.81
N GLU A 125 9.06 7.20 -12.77
CA GLU A 125 9.27 8.08 -13.93
C GLU A 125 10.76 8.22 -14.30
N ARG A 126 11.64 8.26 -13.29
CA ARG A 126 13.11 8.40 -13.49
C ARG A 126 13.79 7.10 -13.89
N SER A 127 13.26 5.98 -13.44
CA SER A 127 13.79 4.64 -13.71
C SER A 127 12.63 3.73 -14.14
N PRO A 128 12.23 3.81 -15.43
CA PRO A 128 11.13 3.00 -15.94
C PRO A 128 11.40 1.50 -15.75
N GLY A 129 10.46 0.84 -15.10
CA GLY A 129 10.56 -0.56 -14.73
C GLY A 129 9.21 -1.11 -14.30
N GLY A 130 9.24 -2.29 -13.72
CA GLY A 130 8.04 -2.96 -13.25
C GLY A 130 8.30 -3.87 -12.08
N MET A 131 7.22 -4.52 -11.65
CA MET A 131 7.22 -5.54 -10.61
C MET A 131 6.43 -6.75 -11.07
N ALA A 132 6.84 -7.94 -10.63
CA ALA A 132 6.10 -9.18 -10.87
C ALA A 132 6.09 -10.03 -9.61
N ALA A 133 4.94 -10.66 -9.34
CA ALA A 133 4.82 -11.63 -8.26
C ALA A 133 5.23 -13.03 -8.78
N VAL A 134 6.14 -13.67 -8.07
CA VAL A 134 6.57 -15.05 -8.27
C VAL A 134 5.92 -15.91 -7.21
N LEU A 135 5.19 -16.93 -7.65
CA LEU A 135 4.47 -17.85 -6.77
C LEU A 135 5.07 -19.25 -6.83
N GLY A 136 5.20 -19.88 -5.67
CA GLY A 136 5.65 -21.26 -5.54
C GLY A 136 7.17 -21.46 -5.49
N LEU A 137 7.95 -20.38 -5.49
CA LEU A 137 9.41 -20.42 -5.30
C LEU A 137 9.83 -19.64 -4.07
N ASP A 138 10.93 -20.05 -3.47
CA ASP A 138 11.59 -19.34 -2.36
C ASP A 138 12.52 -18.23 -2.86
N ALA A 139 12.91 -17.33 -1.97
CA ALA A 139 13.69 -16.14 -2.30
C ALA A 139 15.07 -16.44 -2.91
N ALA A 140 15.77 -17.50 -2.44
CA ALA A 140 17.12 -17.80 -2.92
C ALA A 140 17.14 -18.22 -4.40
N PRO A 141 16.35 -19.20 -4.88
CA PRO A 141 16.25 -19.50 -6.30
C PRO A 141 15.85 -18.30 -7.16
N VAL A 142 14.89 -17.52 -6.70
CA VAL A 142 14.44 -16.32 -7.43
C VAL A 142 15.56 -15.29 -7.56
N ALA A 143 16.34 -15.07 -6.49
CA ALA A 143 17.47 -14.14 -6.52
C ALA A 143 18.55 -14.58 -7.53
N GLU A 144 18.83 -15.89 -7.63
CA GLU A 144 19.79 -16.44 -8.60
C GLU A 144 19.32 -16.21 -10.05
N LEU A 145 18.03 -16.44 -10.33
CA LEU A 145 17.45 -16.21 -11.65
C LEU A 145 17.42 -14.72 -12.01
N CYS A 146 17.15 -13.84 -11.06
CA CYS A 146 17.26 -12.39 -11.24
C CYS A 146 18.72 -11.97 -11.56
N ALA A 147 19.69 -12.50 -10.83
CA ALA A 147 21.10 -12.19 -11.07
C ALA A 147 21.54 -12.65 -12.48
N ARG A 148 21.07 -13.80 -12.94
CA ARG A 148 21.30 -14.29 -14.30
C ARG A 148 20.65 -13.37 -15.34
N ALA A 149 19.39 -12.98 -15.17
CA ALA A 149 18.71 -12.05 -16.06
C ALA A 149 19.43 -10.69 -16.14
N ALA A 150 19.87 -10.18 -14.99
CA ALA A 150 20.65 -8.95 -14.94
C ALA A 150 21.98 -9.04 -15.69
N ALA A 151 22.68 -10.17 -15.60
CA ALA A 151 23.93 -10.42 -16.32
C ALA A 151 23.69 -10.54 -17.85
N GLU A 152 22.60 -11.18 -18.27
CA GLU A 152 22.25 -11.34 -19.69
C GLU A 152 21.80 -10.03 -20.36
N THR A 153 21.13 -9.16 -19.63
CA THR A 153 20.55 -7.90 -20.16
C THR A 153 21.40 -6.66 -19.90
N GLY A 154 22.34 -6.72 -18.97
CA GLY A 154 23.07 -5.55 -18.50
C GLY A 154 22.24 -4.55 -17.70
N GLN A 155 21.00 -4.92 -17.30
CA GLN A 155 20.06 -4.09 -16.57
C GLN A 155 19.70 -4.73 -15.23
N TYR A 156 19.30 -3.90 -14.26
CA TYR A 156 18.98 -4.40 -12.92
C TYR A 156 17.60 -5.09 -12.87
N VAL A 157 17.57 -6.24 -12.22
CA VAL A 157 16.36 -6.89 -11.69
C VAL A 157 16.75 -7.67 -10.42
N GLY A 158 15.88 -7.66 -9.42
CA GLY A 158 16.15 -8.33 -8.14
C GLY A 158 14.91 -8.54 -7.30
N VAL A 159 15.07 -9.24 -6.19
CA VAL A 159 14.01 -9.43 -5.19
C VAL A 159 13.70 -8.10 -4.52
N ALA A 160 12.44 -7.70 -4.57
CA ALA A 160 11.91 -6.49 -3.95
C ALA A 160 11.18 -6.81 -2.63
N ASN A 161 10.40 -7.90 -2.59
CA ASN A 161 9.68 -8.35 -1.39
C ASN A 161 9.81 -9.87 -1.24
N ASP A 162 10.04 -10.30 -0.01
CA ASP A 162 9.86 -11.66 0.46
C ASP A 162 8.66 -11.65 1.42
N ASN A 163 7.46 -11.87 0.86
CA ASN A 163 6.21 -11.66 1.59
C ASN A 163 5.88 -12.84 2.51
N CYS A 164 6.08 -14.05 2.03
CA CYS A 164 5.94 -15.30 2.78
C CYS A 164 6.57 -16.45 1.97
N PRO A 165 6.77 -17.63 2.56
CA PRO A 165 7.22 -18.79 1.82
C PRO A 165 6.39 -19.01 0.54
N GLY A 166 7.08 -19.04 -0.61
CA GLY A 166 6.45 -19.20 -1.91
C GLY A 166 5.74 -17.97 -2.49
N GLN A 167 5.93 -16.76 -1.93
CA GLN A 167 5.45 -15.52 -2.54
C GLN A 167 6.51 -14.42 -2.48
N ILE A 168 7.23 -14.29 -3.58
CA ILE A 168 8.32 -13.33 -3.77
C ILE A 168 7.88 -12.28 -4.80
N VAL A 169 8.24 -11.02 -4.60
CA VAL A 169 8.07 -9.98 -5.63
C VAL A 169 9.42 -9.56 -6.13
N ILE A 170 9.58 -9.56 -7.46
CA ILE A 170 10.77 -9.05 -8.13
C ILE A 170 10.47 -7.68 -8.74
N SER A 171 11.48 -6.82 -8.81
CA SER A 171 11.43 -5.52 -9.45
C SER A 171 12.67 -5.30 -10.30
N GLY A 172 12.50 -4.65 -11.45
CA GLY A 172 13.59 -4.40 -12.36
C GLY A 172 13.24 -3.48 -13.52
N HIS A 173 14.26 -3.13 -14.29
CA HIS A 173 14.09 -2.38 -15.53
C HIS A 173 13.28 -3.15 -16.57
N ASN A 174 12.67 -2.40 -17.50
CA ASN A 174 11.77 -2.95 -18.52
C ASN A 174 12.36 -4.06 -19.38
N ASP A 175 13.69 -4.10 -19.58
CA ASP A 175 14.33 -5.14 -20.37
C ASP A 175 14.71 -6.36 -19.53
N ALA A 176 15.08 -6.17 -18.26
CA ALA A 176 15.54 -7.24 -17.37
C ALA A 176 14.39 -7.99 -16.71
N LEU A 177 13.30 -7.30 -16.38
CA LEU A 177 12.14 -7.92 -15.72
C LEU A 177 11.48 -9.02 -16.57
N PRO A 178 11.16 -8.80 -17.87
CA PRO A 178 10.64 -9.87 -18.73
C PRO A 178 11.61 -11.06 -18.82
N ARG A 179 12.91 -10.77 -18.91
CA ARG A 179 13.91 -11.84 -18.97
C ARG A 179 13.96 -12.68 -17.69
N ALA A 180 13.83 -12.03 -16.54
CA ALA A 180 13.74 -12.76 -15.26
C ALA A 180 12.47 -13.63 -15.21
N ILE A 181 11.32 -13.12 -15.66
CA ILE A 181 10.06 -13.87 -15.73
C ILE A 181 10.18 -15.11 -16.64
N GLU A 182 10.90 -15.01 -17.76
CA GLU A 182 11.14 -16.15 -18.66
C GLU A 182 12.03 -17.24 -18.04
N LEU A 183 12.92 -16.86 -17.12
CA LEU A 183 13.84 -17.78 -16.46
C LEU A 183 13.21 -18.47 -15.23
N ILE A 184 12.18 -17.87 -14.65
CA ILE A 184 11.40 -18.37 -13.52
C ILE A 184 10.37 -19.38 -13.97
#